data_4289e2f1e76c778684d834ee664c168e
#
_entry.id   4289e2f1e76c778684d834ee664c168e
#
_cell.length_a   1.000
_cell.length_b   1.000
_cell.length_c   1.000
_cell.angle_alpha   90.00
_cell.angle_beta   90.00
_cell.angle_gamma   90.00
#
_symmetry.space_group_name_H-M   'P 1'
#
loop_
_entity.id
_entity.type
_entity.pdbx_description
1 polymer ?
#
loop_
_entity_poly.entity_id
_entity_poly.type
_entity_poly.pdbx_seq_one_letter_code
_entity_poly.pdbx_strand_id
1 'polypeptide(L)'
;MSKFFKYLGHAGFWIRTDRSDLLMDPWFSPNGAYYSGWYQWPPNQKLLANIIQEISNSDKNLFIYLSHEHEDHFCEYTLKNITKNKKVTFIIPDFEEKSFENTIRKNFNNYNNLLVIKDKKTTVLEDFKVTLFVDDKGINHDSAILFKNEKFTFFNQND
;
A
#
# COMPACT_ATOMS: atom_id res chain seq x y z
N MET A 1 -8.19 -7.59 -18.57
CA MET A 1 -8.31 -8.15 -17.19
C MET A 1 -9.50 -7.55 -16.47
N SER A 2 -10.24 -8.34 -15.68
CA SER A 2 -11.45 -7.88 -14.97
C SER A 2 -11.09 -6.91 -13.84
N LYS A 3 -12.01 -5.96 -13.56
CA LYS A 3 -11.97 -5.13 -12.36
C LYS A 3 -12.34 -5.97 -11.16
N PHE A 4 -11.70 -5.73 -10.02
CA PHE A 4 -12.02 -6.45 -8.79
C PHE A 4 -11.60 -5.66 -7.54
N PHE A 5 -12.17 -6.09 -6.42
CA PHE A 5 -11.77 -5.76 -5.08
C PHE A 5 -11.40 -7.05 -4.34
N LYS A 6 -10.20 -7.13 -3.78
CA LYS A 6 -9.69 -8.35 -3.14
C LYS A 6 -9.09 -8.00 -1.77
N TYR A 7 -9.52 -8.69 -0.74
CA TYR A 7 -8.90 -8.67 0.57
C TYR A 7 -7.63 -9.53 0.55
N LEU A 8 -6.54 -9.00 1.04
CA LEU A 8 -5.23 -9.66 1.05
C LEU A 8 -4.84 -10.21 2.42
N GLY A 9 -5.56 -9.77 3.45
CA GLY A 9 -5.33 -10.09 4.85
C GLY A 9 -4.85 -8.87 5.66
N HIS A 10 -5.04 -8.91 6.98
CA HIS A 10 -4.77 -7.80 7.90
C HIS A 10 -5.44 -6.51 7.38
N ALA A 11 -4.71 -5.39 7.29
CA ALA A 11 -5.19 -4.15 6.65
C ALA A 11 -5.01 -4.13 5.12
N GLY A 12 -4.60 -5.27 4.53
CA GLY A 12 -4.21 -5.37 3.12
C GLY A 12 -5.39 -5.52 2.16
N PHE A 13 -5.43 -4.69 1.12
CA PHE A 13 -6.41 -4.76 0.05
C PHE A 13 -5.78 -4.56 -1.32
N TRP A 14 -6.42 -5.12 -2.35
CA TRP A 14 -6.08 -4.88 -3.74
C TRP A 14 -7.32 -4.45 -4.52
N ILE A 15 -7.26 -3.25 -5.08
CA ILE A 15 -8.30 -2.71 -5.95
C ILE A 15 -7.73 -2.63 -7.36
N ARG A 16 -8.41 -3.27 -8.32
CA ARG A 16 -8.11 -3.16 -9.75
C ARG A 16 -9.19 -2.37 -10.46
N THR A 17 -8.79 -1.32 -11.14
CA THR A 17 -9.64 -0.46 -11.97
C THR A 17 -9.38 -0.71 -13.47
N ASP A 18 -9.82 0.18 -14.35
CA ASP A 18 -9.53 0.07 -15.78
C ASP A 18 -8.07 0.35 -16.11
N ARG A 19 -7.45 1.32 -15.44
CA ARG A 19 -6.09 1.78 -15.72
C ARG A 19 -5.08 1.55 -14.60
N SER A 20 -5.55 1.12 -13.43
CA SER A 20 -4.74 1.09 -12.23
C SER A 20 -4.91 -0.17 -11.40
N ASP A 21 -3.84 -0.55 -10.72
CA ASP A 21 -3.81 -1.45 -9.57
C ASP A 21 -3.40 -0.65 -8.33
N LEU A 22 -4.20 -0.69 -7.26
CA LEU A 22 -3.88 -0.12 -5.96
C LEU A 22 -3.78 -1.23 -4.93
N LEU A 23 -2.59 -1.43 -4.39
CA LEU A 23 -2.36 -2.24 -3.19
C LEU A 23 -2.35 -1.33 -1.97
N MET A 24 -2.98 -1.76 -0.89
CA MET A 24 -2.97 -1.09 0.41
C MET A 24 -2.29 -2.01 1.41
N ASP A 25 -1.30 -1.54 2.14
CA ASP A 25 -0.56 -2.23 3.18
C ASP A 25 -0.29 -3.73 2.88
N PRO A 26 0.36 -4.07 1.76
CA PRO A 26 0.52 -5.46 1.35
C PRO A 26 1.56 -6.17 2.24
N TRP A 27 1.10 -7.05 3.12
CA TRP A 27 1.95 -7.82 4.04
C TRP A 27 1.93 -9.31 3.73
N PHE A 28 3.05 -9.85 3.21
CA PHE A 28 3.23 -11.25 2.84
C PHE A 28 4.56 -11.83 3.35
N SER A 29 5.08 -11.29 4.47
CA SER A 29 6.34 -11.78 5.06
C SER A 29 6.20 -13.23 5.51
N PRO A 30 7.10 -14.13 5.12
CA PRO A 30 7.15 -15.49 5.65
C PRO A 30 7.61 -15.52 7.12
N ASN A 31 8.27 -14.46 7.57
CA ASN A 31 8.82 -14.36 8.91
C ASN A 31 7.91 -13.60 9.89
N GLY A 32 6.67 -13.25 9.46
CA GLY A 32 5.78 -12.43 10.27
C GLY A 32 6.27 -10.99 10.40
N ALA A 33 5.89 -10.34 11.50
CA ALA A 33 6.31 -9.01 11.93
C ALA A 33 6.84 -9.07 13.37
N TYR A 34 7.53 -8.01 13.82
CA TYR A 34 8.02 -7.83 15.19
C TYR A 34 8.85 -9.04 15.68
N TYR A 35 9.97 -9.31 14.95
CA TYR A 35 10.87 -10.43 15.27
C TYR A 35 10.18 -11.80 15.32
N SER A 36 9.23 -12.04 14.41
CA SER A 36 8.40 -13.25 14.37
C SER A 36 7.42 -13.40 15.54
N GLY A 37 7.12 -12.32 16.24
CA GLY A 37 6.13 -12.28 17.31
C GLY A 37 4.68 -12.21 16.81
N TRP A 38 4.47 -11.79 15.57
CA TRP A 38 3.16 -11.63 14.98
C TRP A 38 3.07 -12.28 13.60
N TYR A 39 2.07 -13.11 13.38
CA TYR A 39 1.77 -13.76 12.11
C TYR A 39 0.33 -13.54 11.71
N GLN A 40 0.13 -13.31 10.42
CA GLN A 40 -1.21 -13.22 9.88
C GLN A 40 -1.90 -14.59 9.88
N TRP A 41 -3.17 -14.61 10.22
CA TRP A 41 -4.04 -15.77 10.14
C TRP A 41 -5.32 -15.47 9.33
N PRO A 42 -5.70 -16.28 8.33
CA PRO A 42 -4.93 -17.42 7.78
C PRO A 42 -3.62 -16.97 7.08
N PRO A 43 -2.62 -17.87 6.95
CA PRO A 43 -1.36 -17.55 6.28
C PRO A 43 -1.57 -17.16 4.81
N ASN A 44 -0.98 -16.05 4.37
CA ASN A 44 -1.17 -15.52 3.02
C ASN A 44 0.12 -15.43 2.17
N GLN A 45 1.26 -15.86 2.69
CA GLN A 45 2.58 -15.69 2.05
C GLN A 45 2.62 -16.27 0.63
N LYS A 46 1.90 -17.38 0.40
CA LYS A 46 1.80 -18.04 -0.91
C LYS A 46 1.10 -17.19 -1.98
N LEU A 47 0.34 -16.17 -1.58
CA LEU A 47 -0.35 -15.28 -2.52
C LEU A 47 0.62 -14.34 -3.24
N LEU A 48 1.77 -14.02 -2.63
CA LEU A 48 2.71 -13.03 -3.15
C LEU A 48 3.16 -13.35 -4.58
N ALA A 49 3.53 -14.60 -4.86
CA ALA A 49 4.00 -15.00 -6.19
C ALA A 49 2.92 -14.77 -7.27
N ASN A 50 1.67 -15.15 -6.97
CA ASN A 50 0.55 -14.95 -7.88
C ASN A 50 0.25 -13.45 -8.09
N ILE A 51 0.29 -12.66 -7.02
CA ILE A 51 0.09 -11.20 -7.09
C ILE A 51 1.17 -10.57 -7.96
N ILE A 52 2.45 -10.91 -7.76
CA ILE A 52 3.55 -10.42 -8.59
C ILE A 52 3.33 -10.79 -10.06
N GLN A 53 2.98 -12.03 -10.34
CA GLN A 53 2.69 -12.47 -11.70
C GLN A 53 1.54 -11.67 -12.33
N GLU A 54 0.44 -11.49 -11.61
CA GLU A 54 -0.73 -10.76 -12.11
C GLU A 54 -0.42 -9.27 -12.38
N ILE A 55 0.33 -8.60 -11.49
CA ILE A 55 0.68 -7.18 -11.68
C ILE A 55 1.76 -7.01 -12.75
N SER A 56 2.70 -7.96 -12.90
CA SER A 56 3.75 -7.89 -13.92
C SER A 56 3.20 -8.09 -15.32
N ASN A 57 2.17 -8.93 -15.47
CA ASN A 57 1.48 -9.17 -16.74
C ASN A 57 0.42 -8.10 -17.05
N SER A 58 0.20 -7.15 -16.16
CA SER A 58 -0.75 -6.06 -16.33
C SER A 58 -0.08 -4.83 -16.95
N ASP A 59 -0.73 -4.16 -17.89
CA ASP A 59 -0.34 -2.87 -18.45
C ASP A 59 -0.73 -1.67 -17.56
N LYS A 60 -1.44 -1.94 -16.47
CA LYS A 60 -1.96 -0.91 -15.54
C LYS A 60 -0.85 -0.26 -14.72
N ASN A 61 -1.07 0.99 -14.35
CA ASN A 61 -0.22 1.68 -13.39
C ASN A 61 -0.37 1.06 -11.99
N LEU A 62 0.76 0.81 -11.32
CA LEU A 62 0.77 0.24 -9.99
C LEU A 62 0.99 1.32 -8.94
N PHE A 63 0.04 1.41 -8.03
CA PHE A 63 0.08 2.24 -6.84
C PHE A 63 0.16 1.37 -5.58
N ILE A 64 0.96 1.77 -4.60
CA ILE A 64 0.99 1.13 -3.28
C ILE A 64 0.80 2.22 -2.23
N TYR A 65 -0.30 2.13 -1.50
CA TYR A 65 -0.53 2.94 -0.31
C TYR A 65 0.06 2.22 0.90
N LEU A 66 0.75 2.97 1.73
CA LEU A 66 1.33 2.54 3.00
C LEU A 66 0.86 3.51 4.08
N SER A 67 0.14 2.98 5.06
CA SER A 67 -0.51 3.78 6.11
C SER A 67 0.49 4.36 7.09
N HIS A 68 1.44 3.54 7.54
CA HIS A 68 2.48 3.90 8.49
C HIS A 68 3.66 2.90 8.46
N GLU A 69 4.65 3.05 9.36
CA GLU A 69 5.92 2.32 9.28
C GLU A 69 5.98 1.00 10.07
N HIS A 70 4.88 0.53 10.70
CA HIS A 70 4.86 -0.76 11.36
C HIS A 70 5.10 -1.93 10.38
N GLU A 71 5.79 -2.98 10.85
CA GLU A 71 6.29 -4.09 9.98
C GLU A 71 5.17 -4.90 9.32
N ASP A 72 3.97 -4.91 9.88
CA ASP A 72 2.77 -5.58 9.36
C ASP A 72 1.99 -4.72 8.35
N HIS A 73 2.35 -3.45 8.17
CA HIS A 73 1.87 -2.52 7.13
C HIS A 73 2.99 -2.19 6.14
N PHE A 74 4.14 -1.75 6.63
CA PHE A 74 5.32 -1.48 5.83
C PHE A 74 6.23 -2.71 5.74
N CYS A 75 5.82 -3.71 4.97
CA CYS A 75 6.57 -4.95 4.81
C CYS A 75 7.64 -4.83 3.72
N GLU A 76 8.88 -4.52 4.10
CA GLU A 76 9.99 -4.38 3.14
C GLU A 76 10.20 -5.63 2.27
N TYR A 77 10.05 -6.82 2.83
CA TYR A 77 10.15 -8.07 2.07
C TYR A 77 9.17 -8.08 0.89
N THR A 78 7.91 -7.80 1.15
CA THR A 78 6.87 -7.73 0.13
C THR A 78 7.15 -6.66 -0.90
N LEU A 79 7.44 -5.44 -0.45
CA LEU A 79 7.68 -4.29 -1.32
C LEU A 79 8.89 -4.49 -2.22
N LYS A 80 10.01 -5.01 -1.69
CA LYS A 80 11.21 -5.34 -2.47
C LYS A 80 10.95 -6.38 -3.56
N ASN A 81 10.12 -7.39 -3.28
CA ASN A 81 9.74 -8.37 -4.29
C ASN A 81 8.82 -7.79 -5.38
N ILE A 82 7.88 -6.91 -5.03
CA ILE A 82 7.02 -6.23 -5.99
C ILE A 82 7.84 -5.27 -6.88
N THR A 83 8.65 -4.40 -6.28
CA THR A 83 9.40 -3.36 -7.00
C THR A 83 10.49 -3.89 -7.92
N LYS A 84 10.99 -5.12 -7.70
CA LYS A 84 11.88 -5.81 -8.63
C LYS A 84 11.22 -6.12 -9.98
N ASN A 85 9.90 -6.31 -9.99
CA ASN A 85 9.17 -6.79 -11.14
C ASN A 85 8.36 -5.69 -11.84
N LYS A 86 7.98 -4.63 -11.13
CA LYS A 86 7.21 -3.53 -11.69
C LYS A 86 7.53 -2.21 -10.97
N LYS A 87 7.60 -1.13 -11.74
CA LYS A 87 7.72 0.21 -11.18
C LYS A 87 6.41 0.63 -10.50
N VAL A 88 6.54 1.27 -9.35
CA VAL A 88 5.47 1.60 -8.42
C VAL A 88 5.41 3.10 -8.21
N THR A 89 4.22 3.64 -8.02
CA THR A 89 4.01 4.93 -7.36
C THR A 89 3.57 4.65 -5.92
N PHE A 90 4.41 5.03 -4.96
CA PHE A 90 4.04 4.96 -3.54
C PHE A 90 3.14 6.13 -3.16
N ILE A 91 2.19 5.86 -2.27
CA ILE A 91 1.29 6.85 -1.65
C ILE A 91 1.47 6.72 -0.14
N ILE A 92 1.87 7.80 0.51
CA ILE A 92 2.07 7.83 1.97
C ILE A 92 1.47 9.09 2.58
N PRO A 93 1.13 9.07 3.88
CA PRO A 93 0.75 10.27 4.62
C PRO A 93 1.94 11.24 4.77
N ASP A 94 1.63 12.53 4.85
CA ASP A 94 2.56 13.60 5.17
C ASP A 94 2.63 13.78 6.69
N PHE A 95 3.34 12.86 7.36
CA PHE A 95 3.62 13.00 8.79
C PHE A 95 4.59 14.16 9.08
N GLU A 96 4.49 14.77 10.27
CA GLU A 96 5.43 15.80 10.73
C GLU A 96 6.85 15.23 10.80
N GLU A 97 7.00 14.05 11.40
CA GLU A 97 8.26 13.31 11.40
C GLU A 97 8.49 12.63 10.06
N LYS A 98 9.67 12.88 9.46
CA LYS A 98 10.00 12.38 8.11
C LYS A 98 10.75 11.06 8.08
N SER A 99 10.81 10.33 9.20
CA SER A 99 11.47 9.03 9.28
C SER A 99 10.93 8.05 8.25
N PHE A 100 9.61 7.91 8.14
CA PHE A 100 8.94 7.02 7.21
C PHE A 100 9.22 7.37 5.74
N GLU A 101 9.04 8.64 5.36
CA GLU A 101 9.38 9.12 4.02
C GLU A 101 10.85 8.86 3.68
N ASN A 102 11.76 9.16 4.59
CA ASN A 102 13.20 8.96 4.41
C ASN A 102 13.56 7.48 4.28
N THR A 103 12.89 6.61 5.03
CA THR A 103 13.07 5.15 4.95
C THR A 103 12.69 4.63 3.56
N ILE A 104 11.56 5.08 3.00
CA ILE A 104 11.15 4.68 1.65
C ILE A 104 12.16 5.18 0.61
N ARG A 105 12.55 6.45 0.68
CA ARG A 105 13.53 7.04 -0.26
C ARG A 105 14.88 6.32 -0.22
N LYS A 106 15.31 5.89 0.95
CA LYS A 106 16.60 5.18 1.16
C LYS A 106 16.54 3.72 0.70
N ASN A 107 15.46 3.00 1.00
CA ASN A 107 15.39 1.55 0.82
C ASN A 107 14.87 1.14 -0.56
N PHE A 108 14.21 2.05 -1.27
CA PHE A 108 13.65 1.79 -2.60
C PHE A 108 14.16 2.82 -3.59
N ASN A 109 14.84 2.39 -4.64
CA ASN A 109 15.36 3.25 -5.71
C ASN A 109 14.71 2.98 -7.07
N ASN A 110 13.84 1.96 -7.16
CA ASN A 110 13.15 1.57 -8.38
C ASN A 110 11.64 1.82 -8.29
N TYR A 111 11.25 3.08 -8.08
CA TYR A 111 9.85 3.48 -8.12
C TYR A 111 9.65 4.65 -9.12
N ASN A 112 8.41 4.84 -9.59
CA ASN A 112 8.07 5.94 -10.49
C ASN A 112 7.99 7.26 -9.74
N ASN A 113 7.29 7.25 -8.61
CA ASN A 113 7.03 8.45 -7.80
C ASN A 113 6.71 8.09 -6.35
N LEU A 114 6.89 9.06 -5.46
CA LEU A 114 6.47 9.02 -4.07
C LEU A 114 5.53 10.20 -3.81
N LEU A 115 4.25 9.91 -3.62
CA LEU A 115 3.21 10.89 -3.34
C LEU A 115 3.03 10.99 -1.83
N VAL A 116 3.48 12.09 -1.26
CA VAL A 116 3.30 12.44 0.15
C VAL A 116 2.04 13.30 0.26
N ILE A 117 0.98 12.77 0.88
CA ILE A 117 -0.35 13.40 0.88
C ILE A 117 -0.70 13.91 2.27
N LYS A 118 -1.02 15.20 2.37
CA LYS A 118 -1.43 15.88 3.61
C LYS A 118 -2.81 15.39 4.10
N ASP A 119 -3.05 15.56 5.41
CA ASP A 119 -4.33 15.27 6.05
C ASP A 119 -5.51 15.90 5.28
N LYS A 120 -6.55 15.11 5.09
CA LYS A 120 -7.81 15.46 4.38
C LYS A 120 -7.61 15.98 2.96
N LYS A 121 -6.42 15.80 2.37
CA LYS A 121 -6.17 16.20 1.00
C LYS A 121 -6.60 15.08 0.04
N THR A 122 -7.44 15.47 -0.95
CA THR A 122 -7.81 14.58 -2.05
C THR A 122 -6.82 14.73 -3.20
N THR A 123 -6.32 13.59 -3.70
CA THR A 123 -5.43 13.52 -4.87
C THR A 123 -6.11 12.67 -5.94
N VAL A 124 -6.14 13.19 -7.16
CA VAL A 124 -6.69 12.48 -8.34
C VAL A 124 -5.55 11.71 -9.00
N LEU A 125 -5.80 10.42 -9.25
CA LEU A 125 -4.83 9.48 -9.84
C LEU A 125 -5.55 8.72 -10.96
N GLU A 126 -4.99 8.75 -12.17
CA GLU A 126 -5.50 8.00 -13.32
C GLU A 126 -7.05 7.97 -13.43
N ASP A 127 -7.70 6.92 -12.94
CA ASP A 127 -9.14 6.67 -12.97
C ASP A 127 -9.77 6.51 -11.58
N PHE A 128 -9.10 7.01 -10.55
CA PHE A 128 -9.60 7.06 -9.17
C PHE A 128 -9.04 8.27 -8.43
N LYS A 129 -9.56 8.50 -7.25
CA LYS A 129 -9.02 9.49 -6.31
C LYS A 129 -8.90 8.91 -4.90
N VAL A 130 -7.93 9.41 -4.17
CA VAL A 130 -7.72 9.06 -2.77
C VAL A 130 -7.75 10.30 -1.90
N THR A 131 -8.26 10.16 -0.68
CA THR A 131 -8.15 11.14 0.39
C THR A 131 -7.52 10.44 1.57
N LEU A 132 -6.44 10.99 2.13
CA LEU A 132 -5.85 10.46 3.36
C LEU A 132 -6.39 11.23 4.57
N PHE A 133 -6.59 10.50 5.65
CA PHE A 133 -6.88 11.04 6.98
C PHE A 133 -5.71 10.65 7.87
N VAL A 134 -4.94 11.64 8.29
CA VAL A 134 -3.68 11.43 8.98
C VAL A 134 -3.86 11.67 10.47
N ASP A 135 -3.54 10.67 11.29
CA ASP A 135 -3.36 10.84 12.72
C ASP A 135 -1.87 10.91 13.03
N ASP A 136 -1.42 12.12 13.36
CA ASP A 136 -0.02 12.45 13.64
C ASP A 136 0.13 12.96 15.08
N LYS A 137 -0.85 12.63 15.94
CA LYS A 137 -0.88 13.08 17.33
C LYS A 137 -0.42 11.95 18.26
N GLY A 138 0.68 12.17 18.92
CA GLY A 138 1.19 11.24 19.94
C GLY A 138 2.35 10.39 19.44
N ILE A 139 2.46 9.16 19.99
CA ILE A 139 3.59 8.25 19.74
C ILE A 139 3.34 7.38 18.50
N ASN A 140 2.08 7.12 18.18
CA ASN A 140 1.70 6.27 17.06
C ASN A 140 1.22 7.15 15.91
N HIS A 141 1.97 7.12 14.81
CA HIS A 141 1.57 7.75 13.56
C HIS A 141 0.79 6.75 12.74
N ASP A 142 -0.39 7.11 12.26
CA ASP A 142 -1.21 6.27 11.37
C ASP A 142 -2.00 7.11 10.38
N SER A 143 -2.54 6.47 9.36
CA SER A 143 -3.43 7.12 8.40
C SER A 143 -4.48 6.15 7.84
N ALA A 144 -5.67 6.68 7.60
CA ALA A 144 -6.72 6.01 6.86
C ALA A 144 -6.79 6.51 5.42
N ILE A 145 -7.28 5.67 4.51
CA ILE A 145 -7.45 6.01 3.10
C ILE A 145 -8.91 5.86 2.66
N LEU A 146 -9.43 6.92 2.04
CA LEU A 146 -10.68 6.89 1.31
C LEU A 146 -10.37 6.80 -0.21
N PHE A 147 -10.66 5.64 -0.79
CA PHE A 147 -10.63 5.43 -2.23
C PHE A 147 -12.02 5.78 -2.83
N LYS A 148 -12.03 6.45 -3.97
CA LYS A 148 -13.25 6.71 -4.73
C LYS A 148 -12.99 6.68 -6.23
N ASN A 149 -13.83 5.95 -6.96
CA ASN A 149 -13.94 6.05 -8.41
C ASN A 149 -15.41 6.27 -8.83
N GLU A 150 -15.73 6.16 -10.12
CA GLU A 150 -17.09 6.34 -10.62
C GLU A 150 -18.08 5.27 -10.12
N LYS A 151 -17.60 4.10 -9.70
CA LYS A 151 -18.43 2.92 -9.39
C LYS A 151 -18.66 2.70 -7.92
N PHE A 152 -17.65 2.97 -7.07
CA PHE A 152 -17.74 2.73 -5.64
C PHE A 152 -16.78 3.62 -4.84
N THR A 153 -17.05 3.64 -3.55
CA THR A 153 -16.20 4.27 -2.54
C THR A 153 -15.79 3.20 -1.53
N PHE A 154 -14.52 3.19 -1.14
CA PHE A 154 -13.99 2.28 -0.13
C PHE A 154 -13.18 3.06 0.89
N PHE A 155 -13.38 2.77 2.16
CA PHE A 155 -12.63 3.36 3.27
C PHE A 155 -11.89 2.26 4.02
N ASN A 156 -10.57 2.38 4.11
CA ASN A 156 -9.71 1.55 4.95
C ASN A 156 -9.21 2.40 6.10
N GLN A 157 -9.62 2.04 7.31
CA GLN A 157 -9.26 2.77 8.53
C GLN A 157 -7.85 2.40 9.01
N ASN A 158 -7.38 1.20 8.67
CA ASN A 158 -6.17 0.55 9.16
C ASN A 158 -6.30 0.16 10.64
N ASP A 159 -5.40 0.60 11.52
CA ASP A 159 -5.42 0.26 12.95
C ASP A 159 -6.41 1.07 13.77
#